data_7748fe1f1e4fa7f5c183119fb1464a12
#
_entry.id   7748fe1f1e4fa7f5c183119fb1464a12
#
_cell.length_a   1.000
_cell.length_b   1.000
_cell.length_c   1.000
_cell.angle_alpha   90.00
_cell.angle_beta   90.00
_cell.angle_gamma   90.00
#
_symmetry.space_group_name_H-M   'P 1'
#
loop_
_entity.id
_entity.type
_entity.pdbx_description
1 polymer ?
#
loop_
_entity_poly.entity_id
_entity_poly.type
_entity_poly.pdbx_seq_one_letter_code
_entity_poly.pdbx_strand_id
1 'polypeptide(L)'
;MAVYVDDAVHRWRGLRWAHLMADTVDELHAMARRLGIPGRAFQNKASGVHYDIPADLRPIAISLGAVPLSRHTDKAQLRAVIANARGQYQPAGSDPAADNPP
;
A
#
# COMPACT_ATOMS: atom_id res chain seq x y z
N MET A 1 1.23 -4.54 15.24
CA MET A 1 1.61 -3.97 13.96
C MET A 1 0.87 -4.70 12.88
N ALA A 2 0.45 -4.00 11.85
CA ALA A 2 -0.48 -4.60 10.92
C ALA A 2 -0.28 -4.13 9.50
N VAL A 3 -0.76 -4.95 8.58
CA VAL A 3 -0.87 -4.63 7.17
C VAL A 3 -2.36 -4.52 6.87
N TYR A 4 -2.71 -3.59 6.00
CA TYR A 4 -4.11 -3.31 5.65
C TYR A 4 -4.28 -3.32 4.15
N VAL A 5 -5.49 -3.60 3.69
CA VAL A 5 -5.83 -3.52 2.28
C VAL A 5 -7.22 -2.90 2.13
N ASP A 6 -7.35 -1.94 1.23
CA ASP A 6 -8.64 -1.31 1.02
C ASP A 6 -9.47 -2.06 -0.01
N ASP A 7 -10.61 -1.46 -0.38
CA ASP A 7 -11.48 -2.03 -1.41
C ASP A 7 -10.81 -1.90 -2.77
N ALA A 8 -10.99 -2.88 -3.62
CA ALA A 8 -10.47 -2.86 -4.99
C ALA A 8 -11.38 -2.02 -5.88
N VAL A 9 -11.39 -0.72 -5.65
CA VAL A 9 -12.29 0.19 -6.38
C VAL A 9 -11.59 1.06 -7.42
N HIS A 10 -10.27 1.07 -7.43
CA HIS A 10 -9.53 1.91 -8.38
C HIS A 10 -9.42 1.20 -9.70
N ARG A 11 -9.80 1.88 -10.77
CA ARG A 11 -9.71 1.30 -12.11
C ARG A 11 -8.50 1.86 -12.84
N TRP A 12 -7.70 0.95 -13.42
CA TRP A 12 -6.55 1.33 -14.21
C TRP A 12 -6.17 0.17 -15.12
N ARG A 13 -5.94 0.46 -16.38
CA ARG A 13 -5.57 -0.53 -17.41
C ARG A 13 -6.53 -1.71 -17.47
N GLY A 14 -7.84 -1.43 -17.35
CA GLY A 14 -8.87 -2.47 -17.45
C GLY A 14 -9.01 -3.36 -16.25
N LEU A 15 -8.26 -3.09 -15.18
CA LEU A 15 -8.32 -3.87 -13.95
C LEU A 15 -8.78 -3.01 -12.79
N ARG A 16 -9.22 -3.67 -11.74
CA ARG A 16 -9.48 -3.01 -10.47
C ARG A 16 -8.29 -3.23 -9.56
N TRP A 17 -7.97 -2.20 -8.79
CA TRP A 17 -6.80 -2.19 -7.93
C TRP A 17 -7.17 -1.81 -6.51
N ALA A 18 -6.52 -2.43 -5.55
CA ALA A 18 -6.63 -2.08 -4.14
C ALA A 18 -5.32 -1.46 -3.68
N HIS A 19 -5.37 -0.70 -2.59
CA HIS A 19 -4.16 -0.19 -1.95
C HIS A 19 -3.75 -1.13 -0.82
N LEU A 20 -2.49 -1.53 -0.80
CA LEU A 20 -1.89 -2.27 0.28
C LEU A 20 -1.08 -1.29 1.13
N MET A 21 -1.34 -1.28 2.42
CA MET A 21 -0.77 -0.33 3.37
C MET A 21 -0.33 -1.07 4.61
N ALA A 22 0.50 -0.44 5.43
CA ALA A 22 0.93 -1.04 6.69
C ALA A 22 1.31 0.03 7.70
N ASP A 23 1.43 -0.38 8.97
CA ASP A 23 1.87 0.51 10.03
C ASP A 23 3.32 0.93 9.85
N THR A 24 4.15 0.06 9.26
CA THR A 24 5.54 0.38 8.96
C THR A 24 5.86 0.01 7.52
N VAL A 25 6.87 0.68 6.98
CA VAL A 25 7.32 0.41 5.62
C VAL A 25 7.90 -1.00 5.50
N ASP A 26 8.59 -1.46 6.54
CA ASP A 26 9.15 -2.82 6.53
C ASP A 26 8.08 -3.88 6.41
N GLU A 27 6.99 -3.73 7.15
CA GLU A 27 5.86 -4.65 7.06
C GLU A 27 5.21 -4.60 5.68
N LEU A 28 5.10 -3.40 5.12
CA LEU A 28 4.52 -3.21 3.80
C LEU A 28 5.36 -3.95 2.74
N HIS A 29 6.68 -3.76 2.76
CA HIS A 29 7.57 -4.45 1.83
C HIS A 29 7.54 -5.96 2.02
N ALA A 30 7.46 -6.43 3.26
CA ALA A 30 7.41 -7.87 3.54
C ALA A 30 6.15 -8.51 2.93
N MET A 31 5.01 -7.87 3.10
CA MET A 31 3.77 -8.38 2.52
C MET A 31 3.83 -8.35 0.99
N ALA A 32 4.34 -7.27 0.41
CA ALA A 32 4.46 -7.16 -1.05
C ALA A 32 5.31 -8.29 -1.60
N ARG A 33 6.42 -8.62 -0.95
CA ARG A 33 7.26 -9.75 -1.36
C ARG A 33 6.50 -11.07 -1.32
N ARG A 34 5.72 -11.29 -0.28
CA ARG A 34 4.91 -12.51 -0.15
C ARG A 34 3.86 -12.62 -1.26
N LEU A 35 3.39 -11.48 -1.75
CA LEU A 35 2.41 -11.42 -2.84
C LEU A 35 3.08 -11.47 -4.21
N GLY A 36 4.40 -11.49 -4.26
CA GLY A 36 5.12 -11.50 -5.53
C GLY A 36 5.16 -10.14 -6.22
N ILE A 37 4.93 -9.06 -5.49
CA ILE A 37 4.94 -7.73 -6.06
C ILE A 37 6.35 -7.16 -6.00
N PRO A 38 6.88 -6.67 -7.13
CA PRO A 38 8.25 -6.16 -7.15
C PRO A 38 8.37 -4.85 -6.39
N GLY A 39 9.54 -4.63 -5.80
CA GLY A 39 9.81 -3.44 -5.02
C GLY A 39 9.64 -2.14 -5.80
N ARG A 40 9.85 -2.19 -7.13
CA ARG A 40 9.67 -0.99 -7.98
C ARG A 40 8.21 -0.53 -8.04
N ALA A 41 7.27 -1.34 -7.60
CA ALA A 41 5.86 -0.97 -7.54
C ALA A 41 5.51 -0.14 -6.30
N PHE A 42 6.47 0.05 -5.40
CA PHE A 42 6.28 0.85 -4.20
C PHE A 42 5.95 2.29 -4.57
N GLN A 43 4.89 2.82 -3.98
CA GLN A 43 4.44 4.19 -4.22
C GLN A 43 4.77 5.05 -3.01
N ASN A 44 5.72 5.99 -3.18
CA ASN A 44 6.08 6.93 -2.12
C ASN A 44 5.51 8.30 -2.48
N LYS A 45 4.24 8.49 -2.15
CA LYS A 45 3.55 9.74 -2.50
C LYS A 45 3.44 10.66 -1.30
N ALA A 46 3.18 11.93 -1.56
CA ALA A 46 3.04 12.92 -0.50
C ALA A 46 1.93 12.56 0.49
N SER A 47 0.88 11.92 0.02
CA SER A 47 -0.22 11.49 0.88
C SER A 47 0.12 10.29 1.75
N GLY A 48 1.18 9.55 1.43
CA GLY A 48 1.58 8.36 2.16
C GLY A 48 2.20 7.32 1.27
N VAL A 49 2.56 6.19 1.86
CA VAL A 49 3.21 5.09 1.14
C VAL A 49 2.27 3.90 1.02
N HIS A 50 2.31 3.24 -0.14
CA HIS A 50 1.46 2.08 -0.39
C HIS A 50 1.95 1.32 -1.63
N TYR A 51 1.35 0.15 -1.87
CA TYR A 51 1.45 -0.55 -3.14
C TYR A 51 0.06 -0.63 -3.74
N ASP A 52 -0.04 -0.54 -5.06
CA ASP A 52 -1.28 -0.87 -5.75
C ASP A 52 -1.23 -2.35 -6.10
N ILE A 53 -2.23 -3.09 -5.71
CA ILE A 53 -2.30 -4.52 -6.00
C ILE A 53 -3.55 -4.83 -6.81
N PRO A 54 -3.47 -5.76 -7.78
CA PRO A 54 -4.66 -6.16 -8.52
C PRO A 54 -5.71 -6.76 -7.60
N ALA A 55 -6.96 -6.62 -7.96
CA ALA A 55 -8.08 -7.07 -7.15
C ALA A 55 -8.00 -8.55 -6.78
N ASP A 56 -7.44 -9.39 -7.65
CA ASP A 56 -7.33 -10.82 -7.38
C ASP A 56 -6.30 -11.15 -6.30
N LEU A 57 -5.39 -10.25 -5.99
CA LEU A 57 -4.43 -10.44 -4.89
C LEU A 57 -5.01 -10.00 -3.54
N ARG A 58 -6.11 -9.25 -3.54
CA ARG A 58 -6.71 -8.78 -2.29
C ARG A 58 -7.12 -9.92 -1.35
N PRO A 59 -7.86 -10.94 -1.80
CA PRO A 59 -8.19 -12.05 -0.89
C PRO A 59 -6.96 -12.82 -0.42
N ILE A 60 -5.92 -12.88 -1.25
CA ILE A 60 -4.68 -13.55 -0.85
C ILE A 60 -4.01 -12.74 0.26
N ALA A 61 -3.93 -11.41 0.11
CA ALA A 61 -3.37 -10.54 1.14
C ALA A 61 -4.13 -10.71 2.47
N ILE A 62 -5.46 -10.77 2.41
CA ILE A 62 -6.28 -10.98 3.60
C ILE A 62 -5.96 -12.33 4.24
N SER A 63 -5.82 -13.38 3.44
CA SER A 63 -5.48 -14.71 3.96
C SER A 63 -4.10 -14.73 4.61
N LEU A 64 -3.21 -13.83 4.22
CA LEU A 64 -1.88 -13.70 4.81
C LEU A 64 -1.85 -12.76 6.01
N GLY A 65 -2.99 -12.24 6.41
CA GLY A 65 -3.11 -11.42 7.61
C GLY A 65 -3.41 -9.94 7.39
N ALA A 66 -3.57 -9.50 6.16
CA ALA A 66 -3.93 -8.10 5.91
C ALA A 66 -5.36 -7.84 6.39
N VAL A 67 -5.54 -6.70 7.05
CA VAL A 67 -6.84 -6.30 7.59
C VAL A 67 -7.60 -5.52 6.51
N PRO A 68 -8.78 -5.96 6.10
CA PRO A 68 -9.54 -5.21 5.11
C PRO A 68 -10.12 -3.93 5.71
N LEU A 69 -9.96 -2.82 4.98
CA LEU A 69 -10.53 -1.53 5.36
C LEU A 69 -11.41 -1.03 4.23
N SER A 70 -12.53 -0.42 4.58
CA SER A 70 -13.45 0.13 3.60
C SER A 70 -13.11 1.58 3.30
N ARG A 71 -13.05 1.94 2.03
CA ARG A 71 -12.84 3.33 1.64
C ARG A 71 -14.04 4.22 1.99
N HIS A 72 -15.17 3.62 2.30
CA HIS A 72 -16.37 4.38 2.67
C HIS A 72 -16.44 4.65 4.17
N THR A 73 -16.20 3.61 4.97
CA THR A 73 -16.38 3.71 6.43
C THR A 73 -15.08 3.95 7.17
N ASP A 74 -13.94 3.55 6.59
CA ASP A 74 -12.65 3.62 7.27
C ASP A 74 -11.70 4.65 6.65
N LYS A 75 -12.25 5.64 5.96
CA LYS A 75 -11.46 6.60 5.20
C LYS A 75 -10.43 7.35 6.05
N ALA A 76 -10.80 7.76 7.24
CA ALA A 76 -9.89 8.47 8.13
C ALA A 76 -8.75 7.57 8.58
N GLN A 77 -9.05 6.29 8.87
CA GLN A 77 -8.03 5.33 9.25
C GLN A 77 -7.06 5.05 8.10
N LEU A 78 -7.59 4.91 6.88
CA LEU A 78 -6.75 4.70 5.70
C LEU A 78 -5.73 5.83 5.53
N ARG A 79 -6.19 7.07 5.63
CA ARG A 79 -5.33 8.23 5.51
C ARG A 79 -4.27 8.26 6.60
N ALA A 80 -4.66 7.95 7.82
CA ALA A 80 -3.74 7.95 8.94
C ALA A 80 -2.66 6.88 8.78
N VAL A 81 -3.02 5.69 8.34
CA VAL A 81 -2.06 4.59 8.16
C VAL A 81 -0.99 4.96 7.14
N ILE A 82 -1.39 5.41 5.96
CA ILE A 82 -0.40 5.68 4.91
C ILE A 82 0.45 6.90 5.26
N ALA A 83 -0.11 7.90 5.90
CA ALA A 83 0.64 9.08 6.30
C ALA A 83 1.62 8.76 7.42
N ASN A 84 1.22 7.95 8.37
CA ASN A 84 2.06 7.55 9.48
C ASN A 84 3.25 6.71 9.02
N ALA A 85 3.00 5.76 8.15
CA ALA A 85 4.06 4.93 7.59
C ALA A 85 5.05 5.78 6.79
N ARG A 86 4.55 6.73 6.00
CA ARG A 86 5.43 7.60 5.25
C ARG A 86 6.29 8.47 6.15
N GLY A 87 5.74 8.92 7.27
CA GLY A 87 6.50 9.72 8.24
C GLY A 87 7.67 8.96 8.84
N GLN A 88 7.59 7.63 8.87
CA GLN A 88 8.66 6.79 9.38
C GLN A 88 9.68 6.42 8.30
N TYR A 89 9.34 6.60 7.04
CA TYR A 89 10.18 6.18 5.93
C TYR A 89 11.30 7.20 5.72
N GLN A 90 12.54 6.73 5.76
CA GLN A 90 13.72 7.55 5.60
C GLN A 90 14.57 6.95 4.50
N PRO A 91 14.27 7.25 3.24
CA PRO A 91 15.07 6.70 2.15
C PRO A 91 16.48 7.29 2.22
N ALA A 92 17.47 6.43 2.21
CA ALA A 92 18.85 6.85 2.23
C ALA A 92 19.16 7.66 0.97
N GLY A 93 19.73 8.86 1.16
CA GLY A 93 20.05 9.71 0.04
C GLY A 93 18.83 10.07 -0.78
N SER A 94 17.75 10.26 -0.15
CA SER A 94 16.50 10.35 -0.83
C SER A 94 16.50 11.41 -1.88
N ASP A 95 16.23 11.00 -3.05
CA ASP A 95 16.00 11.88 -4.17
C ASP A 95 14.52 11.77 -4.49
N PRO A 96 13.78 12.78 -4.16
CA PRO A 96 12.36 12.74 -4.45
C PRO A 96 12.07 12.63 -5.93
N ALA A 97 13.03 12.98 -6.74
CA ALA A 97 12.82 12.83 -8.16
C ALA A 97 12.91 11.39 -8.61
N ALA A 98 13.50 10.55 -7.82
CA ALA A 98 13.50 9.13 -8.13
C ALA A 98 12.16 8.49 -7.90
N ASP A 99 11.20 9.27 -7.70
CA ASP A 99 9.97 8.80 -7.37
C ASP A 99 9.24 8.07 -8.35
N ASN A 100 8.45 7.49 -7.91
CA ASN A 100 7.49 6.66 -8.39
C ASN A 100 6.69 7.18 -9.48
N PRO A 101 6.34 6.36 -10.42
CA PRO A 101 5.38 6.72 -11.42
C PRO A 101 4.08 7.11 -10.78
N PRO A 102 3.33 7.91 -11.44
CA PRO A 102 2.06 8.37 -10.93
C PRO A 102 1.07 7.25 -10.68
#